data_f50e75a62effcb7e8e02f5ab6a637bae
#
_entry.id   f50e75a62effcb7e8e02f5ab6a637bae
#
_cell.length_a   1.000
_cell.length_b   1.000
_cell.length_c   1.000
_cell.angle_alpha   90.00
_cell.angle_beta   90.00
_cell.angle_gamma   90.00
#
_symmetry.space_group_name_H-M   'P 1'
#
loop_
_entity.id
_entity.type
_entity.pdbx_description
1 polymer ?
#
loop_
_entity_poly.entity_id
_entity_poly.type
_entity_poly.pdbx_seq_one_letter_code
_entity_poly.pdbx_strand_id
1 'polypeptide(L)'
;DGVIADFHAAELMIRGFIKQVGSKHRSLFTPNLKVVVGIPSGSTEVEIRAVRDSTEHAGGRDVYLIFEPMAAALGIGLDVEAPQGNMVVDIGGGTTEIAVISLGGLVQQESIRVAGDVFTSDIQYYLRQQHNIKVGDTTAEKIKFAVGAVIPDLDEEEPEPFIVRGPNLMTAHPVEATITHHEIAHCLDKSIAKLEASILHVLENTPPELYADIVENGIYLSGGGALLRGLAKRFKDKVNIDFHVAEDPLHAVAR
;
A
#
# COMPACT_ATOMS: atom_id res chain seq x y z
N ASP A 1 -7.40 -7.58 -2.56
CA ASP A 1 -8.65 -6.82 -2.35
C ASP A 1 -8.69 -6.04 -1.01
N GLY A 2 -7.61 -6.07 -0.18
CA GLY A 2 -7.52 -5.33 1.10
C GLY A 2 -8.40 -5.87 2.25
N VAL A 3 -9.25 -6.84 2.00
CA VAL A 3 -10.15 -7.46 3.00
C VAL A 3 -10.13 -8.98 2.89
N ILE A 4 -10.50 -9.68 3.97
CA ILE A 4 -10.58 -11.14 3.99
C ILE A 4 -11.78 -11.60 3.15
N ALA A 5 -11.51 -12.21 1.99
CA ALA A 5 -12.53 -12.83 1.14
C ALA A 5 -12.68 -14.34 1.43
N ASP A 6 -11.63 -14.99 1.92
CA ASP A 6 -11.59 -16.42 2.30
C ASP A 6 -11.07 -16.56 3.73
N PHE A 7 -12.01 -16.82 4.66
CA PHE A 7 -11.71 -16.98 6.08
C PHE A 7 -10.79 -18.13 6.37
N HIS A 8 -10.98 -19.26 5.68
CA HIS A 8 -10.18 -20.44 5.94
C HIS A 8 -8.73 -20.25 5.49
N ALA A 9 -8.53 -19.65 4.33
CA ALA A 9 -7.20 -19.29 3.84
C ALA A 9 -6.51 -18.29 4.76
N ALA A 10 -7.23 -17.27 5.22
CA ALA A 10 -6.71 -16.27 6.16
C ALA A 10 -6.32 -16.91 7.50
N GLU A 11 -7.17 -17.76 8.09
CA GLU A 11 -6.88 -18.51 9.33
C GLU A 11 -5.62 -19.37 9.18
N LEU A 12 -5.48 -20.11 8.09
CA LEU A 12 -4.31 -20.94 7.82
C LEU A 12 -3.04 -20.12 7.68
N MET A 13 -3.12 -18.97 7.02
CA MET A 13 -2.00 -18.04 6.85
C MET A 13 -1.57 -17.47 8.20
N ILE A 14 -2.49 -16.93 9.00
CA ILE A 14 -2.22 -16.38 10.33
C ILE A 14 -1.62 -17.46 11.23
N ARG A 15 -2.20 -18.67 11.24
CA ARG A 15 -1.66 -19.81 11.98
C ARG A 15 -0.24 -20.17 11.55
N GLY A 16 0.05 -20.08 10.26
CA GLY A 16 1.40 -20.27 9.71
C GLY A 16 2.39 -19.25 10.25
N PHE A 17 2.04 -17.97 10.29
CA PHE A 17 2.87 -16.90 10.83
C PHE A 17 3.10 -17.07 12.34
N ILE A 18 2.04 -17.33 13.11
CA ILE A 18 2.13 -17.60 14.56
C ILE A 18 3.10 -18.76 14.82
N LYS A 19 3.01 -19.84 14.04
CA LYS A 19 3.91 -21.00 14.18
C LYS A 19 5.36 -20.64 13.85
N GLN A 20 5.61 -19.82 12.83
CA GLN A 20 6.96 -19.39 12.47
C GLN A 20 7.61 -18.55 13.58
N VAL A 21 6.85 -17.61 14.15
CA VAL A 21 7.31 -16.77 15.28
C VAL A 21 7.53 -17.62 16.52
N GLY A 22 6.58 -18.50 16.88
CA GLY A 22 6.64 -19.36 18.05
C GLY A 22 7.75 -20.41 17.97
N SER A 23 8.13 -20.88 16.80
CA SER A 23 9.21 -21.88 16.63
C SER A 23 10.59 -21.35 16.99
N LYS A 24 10.80 -20.03 16.95
CA LYS A 24 12.05 -19.37 17.34
C LYS A 24 12.21 -19.27 18.87
N HIS A 25 11.12 -19.41 19.63
CA HIS A 25 11.11 -19.36 21.08
C HIS A 25 10.64 -20.72 21.64
N ARG A 26 11.58 -21.67 21.85
CA ARG A 26 11.32 -22.92 22.53
C ARG A 26 11.03 -22.64 24.03
N SER A 27 9.77 -22.37 24.36
CA SER A 27 9.28 -22.36 25.73
C SER A 27 8.50 -23.64 26.01
N LEU A 28 8.70 -24.23 27.18
CA LEU A 28 7.93 -25.37 27.69
C LEU A 28 6.48 -24.99 28.05
N PHE A 29 6.17 -23.70 28.10
CA PHE A 29 4.83 -23.16 28.31
C PHE A 29 4.38 -22.45 27.06
N THR A 30 3.17 -22.71 26.59
CA THR A 30 2.52 -21.91 25.54
C THR A 30 2.33 -20.48 26.04
N PRO A 31 3.08 -19.49 25.56
CA PRO A 31 2.88 -18.12 26.02
C PRO A 31 1.49 -17.63 25.61
N ASN A 32 0.86 -16.81 26.44
CA ASN A 32 -0.30 -16.04 26.03
C ASN A 32 0.12 -15.13 24.86
N LEU A 33 -0.32 -15.47 23.67
CA LEU A 33 0.04 -14.73 22.47
C LEU A 33 -0.90 -13.53 22.34
N LYS A 34 -0.35 -12.33 22.51
CA LYS A 34 -1.00 -11.08 22.17
C LYS A 34 -0.73 -10.79 20.69
N VAL A 35 -1.79 -10.56 19.94
CA VAL A 35 -1.70 -10.28 18.50
C VAL A 35 -2.33 -8.93 18.23
N VAL A 36 -1.60 -8.04 17.57
CA VAL A 36 -2.13 -6.80 17.04
C VAL A 36 -2.29 -6.98 15.54
N VAL A 37 -3.46 -6.64 15.00
CA VAL A 37 -3.76 -6.79 13.57
C VAL A 37 -4.18 -5.44 13.00
N GLY A 38 -3.49 -5.02 11.94
CA GLY A 38 -3.89 -3.87 11.13
C GLY A 38 -5.17 -4.17 10.36
N ILE A 39 -6.07 -3.21 10.31
CA ILE A 39 -7.30 -3.26 9.52
C ILE A 39 -7.44 -1.98 8.71
N PRO A 40 -7.92 -2.05 7.44
CA PRO A 40 -8.23 -0.87 6.66
C PRO A 40 -9.25 0.02 7.37
N SER A 41 -9.08 1.34 7.27
CA SER A 41 -9.95 2.31 7.95
C SER A 41 -11.42 2.26 7.44
N GLY A 42 -11.62 1.82 6.20
CA GLY A 42 -12.93 1.63 5.59
C GLY A 42 -13.56 0.25 5.84
N SER A 43 -13.01 -0.58 6.76
CA SER A 43 -13.55 -1.91 7.04
C SER A 43 -14.92 -1.85 7.69
N THR A 44 -15.83 -2.73 7.23
CA THR A 44 -17.14 -2.92 7.84
C THR A 44 -17.05 -3.68 9.16
N GLU A 45 -18.06 -3.56 10.02
CA GLU A 45 -18.11 -4.31 11.29
C GLU A 45 -18.03 -5.84 11.08
N VAL A 46 -18.57 -6.33 9.97
CA VAL A 46 -18.52 -7.77 9.61
C VAL A 46 -17.08 -8.17 9.29
N GLU A 47 -16.38 -7.37 8.50
CA GLU A 47 -14.95 -7.60 8.16
C GLU A 47 -14.06 -7.52 9.40
N ILE A 48 -14.29 -6.53 10.27
CA ILE A 48 -13.58 -6.36 11.55
C ILE A 48 -13.75 -7.61 12.44
N ARG A 49 -15.01 -8.08 12.59
CA ARG A 49 -15.31 -9.30 13.34
C ARG A 49 -14.62 -10.52 12.72
N ALA A 50 -14.67 -10.61 11.42
CA ALA A 50 -14.05 -11.67 10.64
C ALA A 50 -12.54 -11.80 10.89
N VAL A 51 -11.83 -10.66 10.87
CA VAL A 51 -10.39 -10.61 11.17
C VAL A 51 -10.11 -11.07 12.61
N ARG A 52 -10.91 -10.58 13.56
CA ARG A 52 -10.78 -10.99 14.97
C ARG A 52 -10.97 -12.48 15.14
N ASP A 53 -12.10 -13.02 14.67
CA ASP A 53 -12.45 -14.44 14.79
C ASP A 53 -11.38 -15.34 14.13
N SER A 54 -10.93 -14.98 12.93
CA SER A 54 -9.87 -15.73 12.23
C SER A 54 -8.55 -15.74 13.02
N THR A 55 -8.21 -14.62 13.65
CA THR A 55 -6.99 -14.49 14.45
C THR A 55 -7.09 -15.29 15.76
N GLU A 56 -8.23 -15.27 16.43
CA GLU A 56 -8.50 -16.06 17.62
C GLU A 56 -8.47 -17.57 17.30
N HIS A 57 -9.13 -18.01 16.23
CA HIS A 57 -9.10 -19.40 15.78
C HIS A 57 -7.69 -19.86 15.35
N ALA A 58 -6.87 -18.95 14.83
CA ALA A 58 -5.47 -19.24 14.50
C ALA A 58 -4.56 -19.43 15.73
N GLY A 59 -5.03 -19.05 16.94
CA GLY A 59 -4.30 -19.22 18.19
C GLY A 59 -3.92 -17.92 18.90
N GLY A 60 -4.38 -16.77 18.41
CA GLY A 60 -4.30 -15.50 19.14
C GLY A 60 -5.21 -15.54 20.37
N ARG A 61 -4.68 -15.21 21.55
CA ARG A 61 -5.48 -15.23 22.78
C ARG A 61 -6.04 -13.86 23.13
N ASP A 62 -5.19 -12.84 23.01
CA ASP A 62 -5.59 -11.44 23.17
C ASP A 62 -5.40 -10.77 21.81
N VAL A 63 -6.50 -10.48 21.10
CA VAL A 63 -6.47 -9.88 19.77
C VAL A 63 -6.85 -8.40 19.86
N TYR A 64 -5.93 -7.55 19.45
CA TYR A 64 -6.11 -6.10 19.34
C TYR A 64 -6.17 -5.71 17.86
N LEU A 65 -7.07 -4.83 17.52
CA LEU A 65 -7.21 -4.29 16.17
C LEU A 65 -6.81 -2.83 16.17
N ILE A 66 -6.04 -2.44 15.18
CA ILE A 66 -5.61 -1.06 14.95
C ILE A 66 -5.88 -0.68 13.49
N PHE A 67 -6.27 0.54 13.21
CA PHE A 67 -6.38 1.00 11.82
C PHE A 67 -5.00 1.11 11.18
N GLU A 68 -4.87 0.60 9.94
CA GLU A 68 -3.59 0.57 9.20
C GLU A 68 -2.89 1.93 9.14
N PRO A 69 -3.57 3.06 8.85
CA PRO A 69 -2.89 4.36 8.82
C PRO A 69 -2.38 4.80 10.20
N MET A 70 -3.05 4.42 11.30
CA MET A 70 -2.55 4.67 12.65
C MET A 70 -1.31 3.82 12.94
N ALA A 71 -1.33 2.54 12.58
CA ALA A 71 -0.18 1.65 12.72
C ALA A 71 1.00 2.14 11.88
N ALA A 72 0.75 2.58 10.65
CA ALA A 72 1.78 3.16 9.79
C ALA A 72 2.41 4.41 10.42
N ALA A 73 1.59 5.33 10.95
CA ALA A 73 2.08 6.53 11.63
C ALA A 73 2.99 6.20 12.82
N LEU A 74 2.59 5.24 13.66
CA LEU A 74 3.39 4.75 14.78
C LEU A 74 4.70 4.12 14.31
N GLY A 75 4.65 3.28 13.28
CA GLY A 75 5.83 2.61 12.72
C GLY A 75 6.80 3.56 12.01
N ILE A 76 6.34 4.69 11.50
CA ILE A 76 7.16 5.78 10.97
C ILE A 76 7.82 6.57 12.12
N GLY A 77 7.22 6.54 13.32
CA GLY A 77 7.70 7.26 14.49
C GLY A 77 7.06 8.65 14.66
N LEU A 78 5.88 8.87 14.08
CA LEU A 78 5.13 10.11 14.26
C LEU A 78 4.55 10.17 15.68
N ASP A 79 4.55 11.36 16.28
CA ASP A 79 3.86 11.59 17.55
C ASP A 79 2.36 11.75 17.30
N VAL A 80 1.67 10.60 17.32
CA VAL A 80 0.22 10.54 17.05
C VAL A 80 -0.62 11.12 18.21
N GLU A 81 -0.06 11.24 19.41
CA GLU A 81 -0.75 11.78 20.58
C GLU A 81 -0.67 13.31 20.67
N ALA A 82 0.25 13.92 19.91
CA ALA A 82 0.39 15.38 19.87
C ALA A 82 -0.87 16.05 19.31
N PRO A 83 -1.16 17.29 19.75
CA PRO A 83 -2.27 18.11 19.23
C PRO A 83 -1.90 18.74 17.88
N GLN A 84 -1.20 18.01 17.01
CA GLN A 84 -0.77 18.43 15.68
C GLN A 84 -1.38 17.53 14.62
N GLY A 85 -1.62 18.08 13.43
CA GLY A 85 -2.09 17.33 12.29
C GLY A 85 -0.94 16.54 11.62
N ASN A 86 -1.03 15.21 11.65
CA ASN A 86 -0.14 14.33 10.91
C ASN A 86 -0.93 13.64 9.79
N MET A 87 -0.47 13.72 8.56
CA MET A 87 -1.12 13.04 7.44
C MET A 87 -0.26 11.89 6.92
N VAL A 88 -0.88 10.72 6.79
CA VAL A 88 -0.25 9.51 6.28
C VAL A 88 -1.04 8.99 5.09
N VAL A 89 -0.33 8.55 4.05
CA VAL A 89 -0.85 7.84 2.89
C VAL A 89 -0.15 6.49 2.81
N ASP A 90 -0.86 5.44 3.17
CA ASP A 90 -0.37 4.06 3.13
C ASP A 90 -0.87 3.35 1.88
N ILE A 91 0.05 3.06 0.94
CA ILE A 91 -0.28 2.45 -0.35
C ILE A 91 0.12 0.97 -0.30
N GLY A 92 -0.83 0.14 0.09
CA GLY A 92 -0.64 -1.29 0.25
C GLY A 92 -0.75 -2.08 -1.07
N GLY A 93 -1.10 -3.36 -0.95
CA GLY A 93 -1.39 -4.23 -2.10
C GLY A 93 -2.79 -4.01 -2.64
N GLY A 94 -3.82 -4.09 -1.79
CA GLY A 94 -5.23 -4.04 -2.16
C GLY A 94 -5.89 -2.68 -1.95
N THR A 95 -5.47 -1.93 -0.94
CA THR A 95 -6.04 -0.63 -0.56
C THR A 95 -4.97 0.45 -0.41
N THR A 96 -5.39 1.68 -0.59
CA THR A 96 -4.66 2.86 -0.13
C THR A 96 -5.46 3.52 0.96
N GLU A 97 -4.82 3.70 2.11
CA GLU A 97 -5.37 4.34 3.29
C GLU A 97 -4.81 5.76 3.41
N ILE A 98 -5.67 6.74 3.49
CA ILE A 98 -5.31 8.15 3.63
C ILE A 98 -5.92 8.64 4.93
N ALA A 99 -5.13 9.16 5.85
CA ALA A 99 -5.64 9.62 7.12
C ALA A 99 -4.92 10.84 7.67
N VAL A 100 -5.68 11.70 8.33
CA VAL A 100 -5.19 12.78 9.18
C VAL A 100 -5.38 12.35 10.63
N ILE A 101 -4.30 12.37 11.39
CA ILE A 101 -4.21 11.89 12.77
C ILE A 101 -3.87 13.06 13.68
N SER A 102 -4.56 13.19 14.79
CA SER A 102 -4.27 14.13 15.86
C SER A 102 -4.84 13.63 17.19
N LEU A 103 -4.16 13.89 18.32
CA LEU A 103 -4.61 13.51 19.67
C LEU A 103 -4.99 12.01 19.78
N GLY A 104 -4.24 11.15 19.14
CA GLY A 104 -4.46 9.68 19.16
C GLY A 104 -5.67 9.19 18.36
N GLY A 105 -6.31 10.05 17.57
CA GLY A 105 -7.49 9.73 16.78
C GLY A 105 -7.34 10.01 15.30
N LEU A 106 -8.14 9.31 14.48
CA LEU A 106 -8.31 9.63 13.07
C LEU A 106 -9.34 10.78 12.93
N VAL A 107 -8.87 11.94 12.46
CA VAL A 107 -9.71 13.12 12.30
C VAL A 107 -10.42 13.11 10.95
N GLN A 108 -9.67 12.76 9.91
CA GLN A 108 -10.19 12.51 8.56
C GLN A 108 -9.56 11.25 8.03
N GLN A 109 -10.32 10.51 7.22
CA GLN A 109 -9.83 9.27 6.61
C GLN A 109 -10.56 8.96 5.31
N GLU A 110 -9.85 8.33 4.40
CA GLU A 110 -10.40 7.74 3.19
C GLU A 110 -9.66 6.45 2.87
N SER A 111 -10.40 5.41 2.51
CA SER A 111 -9.88 4.12 2.06
C SER A 111 -10.36 3.85 0.65
N ILE A 112 -9.43 3.65 -0.27
CA ILE A 112 -9.76 3.37 -1.67
C ILE A 112 -9.11 2.08 -2.15
N ARG A 113 -9.82 1.36 -3.03
CA ARG A 113 -9.33 0.09 -3.62
C ARG A 113 -8.50 0.34 -4.89
N VAL A 114 -7.54 1.25 -4.79
CA VAL A 114 -6.56 1.55 -5.83
C VAL A 114 -5.18 1.47 -5.18
N ALA A 115 -4.42 0.43 -5.46
CA ALA A 115 -3.14 0.13 -4.83
C ALA A 115 -2.31 -0.83 -5.71
N GLY A 116 -1.34 -1.50 -5.14
CA GLY A 116 -0.37 -2.35 -5.85
C GLY A 116 -0.96 -3.37 -6.82
N ASP A 117 -2.10 -3.98 -6.49
CA ASP A 117 -2.78 -4.99 -7.32
C ASP A 117 -3.42 -4.35 -8.57
N VAL A 118 -3.98 -3.13 -8.40
CA VAL A 118 -4.52 -2.36 -9.52
C VAL A 118 -3.40 -1.97 -10.47
N PHE A 119 -2.26 -1.50 -9.94
CA PHE A 119 -1.10 -1.16 -10.78
C PHE A 119 -0.59 -2.37 -11.56
N THR A 120 -0.55 -3.54 -10.93
CA THR A 120 -0.19 -4.80 -11.61
C THR A 120 -1.16 -5.14 -12.74
N SER A 121 -2.46 -4.97 -12.48
CA SER A 121 -3.52 -5.20 -13.48
C SER A 121 -3.46 -4.20 -14.64
N ASP A 122 -3.18 -2.93 -14.34
CA ASP A 122 -2.99 -1.88 -15.36
C ASP A 122 -1.82 -2.22 -16.29
N ILE A 123 -0.71 -2.70 -15.74
CA ILE A 123 0.47 -3.14 -16.50
C ILE A 123 0.11 -4.33 -17.40
N GLN A 124 -0.62 -5.32 -16.89
CA GLN A 124 -1.09 -6.46 -17.71
C GLN A 124 -1.98 -5.99 -18.86
N TYR A 125 -2.92 -5.09 -18.55
CA TYR A 125 -3.80 -4.54 -19.56
C TYR A 125 -3.03 -3.76 -20.62
N TYR A 126 -2.08 -2.91 -20.21
CA TYR A 126 -1.23 -2.14 -21.10
C TYR A 126 -0.42 -3.03 -22.04
N LEU A 127 0.25 -4.06 -21.53
CA LEU A 127 1.02 -4.99 -22.35
C LEU A 127 0.14 -5.73 -23.37
N ARG A 128 -1.08 -6.05 -22.99
CA ARG A 128 -2.06 -6.65 -23.89
C ARG A 128 -2.45 -5.73 -25.02
N GLN A 129 -2.69 -4.44 -24.70
CA GLN A 129 -3.17 -3.47 -25.68
C GLN A 129 -2.07 -2.93 -26.59
N GLN A 130 -0.90 -2.63 -26.03
CA GLN A 130 0.17 -1.95 -26.78
C GLN A 130 1.15 -2.93 -27.43
N HIS A 131 1.43 -4.06 -26.78
CA HIS A 131 2.43 -5.02 -27.24
C HIS A 131 1.83 -6.34 -27.72
N ASN A 132 0.51 -6.54 -27.61
CA ASN A 132 -0.18 -7.81 -27.87
C ASN A 132 0.44 -9.01 -27.15
N ILE A 133 1.00 -8.77 -25.95
CA ILE A 133 1.63 -9.80 -25.12
C ILE A 133 0.75 -10.11 -23.92
N LYS A 134 0.54 -11.41 -23.65
CA LYS A 134 -0.13 -11.87 -22.43
C LYS A 134 0.92 -12.22 -21.38
N VAL A 135 0.82 -11.58 -20.21
CA VAL A 135 1.63 -11.90 -19.04
C VAL A 135 0.76 -12.23 -17.82
N GLY A 136 1.28 -13.05 -16.92
CA GLY A 136 0.64 -13.33 -15.64
C GLY A 136 0.99 -12.27 -14.59
N ASP A 137 0.29 -12.34 -13.44
CA ASP A 137 0.44 -11.38 -12.32
C ASP A 137 1.90 -11.26 -11.88
N THR A 138 2.59 -12.38 -11.66
CA THR A 138 4.00 -12.40 -11.23
C THR A 138 4.92 -11.66 -12.20
N THR A 139 4.68 -11.75 -13.50
CA THR A 139 5.52 -11.04 -14.51
C THR A 139 5.22 -9.56 -14.50
N ALA A 140 3.94 -9.18 -14.44
CA ALA A 140 3.54 -7.76 -14.36
C ALA A 140 4.06 -7.11 -13.07
N GLU A 141 4.05 -7.83 -11.96
CA GLU A 141 4.62 -7.36 -10.70
C GLU A 141 6.14 -7.16 -10.79
N LYS A 142 6.87 -8.08 -11.44
CA LYS A 142 8.31 -7.91 -11.70
C LYS A 142 8.59 -6.68 -12.55
N ILE A 143 7.77 -6.39 -13.56
CA ILE A 143 7.88 -5.17 -14.37
C ILE A 143 7.65 -3.94 -13.49
N LYS A 144 6.60 -3.95 -12.64
CA LYS A 144 6.33 -2.88 -11.68
C LYS A 144 7.52 -2.59 -10.78
N PHE A 145 8.19 -3.62 -10.25
CA PHE A 145 9.36 -3.43 -9.39
C PHE A 145 10.59 -2.94 -10.17
N ALA A 146 10.80 -3.43 -11.38
CA ALA A 146 11.97 -3.10 -12.17
C ALA A 146 11.91 -1.67 -12.75
N VAL A 147 10.80 -1.34 -13.40
CA VAL A 147 10.62 -0.09 -14.16
C VAL A 147 9.39 0.72 -13.76
N GLY A 148 8.81 0.43 -12.57
CA GLY A 148 7.65 1.17 -12.06
C GLY A 148 8.00 2.63 -11.77
N ALA A 149 7.32 3.54 -12.47
CA ALA A 149 7.42 4.97 -12.31
C ALA A 149 6.06 5.62 -12.56
N VAL A 150 5.87 6.83 -12.06
CA VAL A 150 4.62 7.60 -12.22
C VAL A 150 4.81 8.94 -12.91
N ILE A 151 6.06 9.30 -13.21
CA ILE A 151 6.46 10.44 -14.04
C ILE A 151 7.50 9.97 -15.04
N PRO A 152 7.54 10.55 -16.26
CA PRO A 152 8.54 10.18 -17.27
C PRO A 152 9.95 10.67 -16.92
N ASP A 153 10.07 11.91 -16.44
CA ASP A 153 11.35 12.55 -16.14
C ASP A 153 11.68 12.36 -14.65
N LEU A 154 12.52 11.36 -14.36
CA LEU A 154 12.97 11.06 -13.00
C LEU A 154 14.12 11.98 -12.60
N ASP A 155 14.17 12.39 -11.32
CA ASP A 155 15.31 13.13 -10.74
C ASP A 155 16.45 12.20 -10.31
N GLU A 156 16.27 10.90 -10.40
CA GLU A 156 17.21 9.83 -10.09
C GLU A 156 17.65 9.09 -11.36
N GLU A 157 18.61 8.18 -11.24
CA GLU A 157 19.04 7.34 -12.36
C GLU A 157 17.88 6.52 -12.92
N GLU A 158 17.71 6.58 -14.24
CA GLU A 158 16.66 5.84 -14.92
C GLU A 158 16.90 4.34 -14.81
N PRO A 159 15.86 3.55 -14.51
CA PRO A 159 16.00 2.10 -14.43
C PRO A 159 16.28 1.50 -15.83
N GLU A 160 17.07 0.44 -15.86
CA GLU A 160 17.29 -0.33 -17.07
C GLU A 160 15.95 -0.89 -17.60
N PRO A 161 15.72 -0.79 -18.92
CA PRO A 161 14.51 -1.32 -19.51
C PRO A 161 14.29 -2.82 -19.23
N PHE A 162 13.06 -3.21 -18.96
CA PHE A 162 12.69 -4.61 -18.66
C PHE A 162 12.32 -5.35 -19.94
N ILE A 163 13.00 -6.48 -20.20
CA ILE A 163 12.69 -7.34 -21.34
C ILE A 163 11.62 -8.36 -20.92
N VAL A 164 10.42 -8.26 -21.50
CA VAL A 164 9.33 -9.19 -21.28
C VAL A 164 9.21 -10.16 -22.45
N ARG A 165 8.96 -11.43 -22.13
CA ARG A 165 8.70 -12.49 -23.11
C ARG A 165 7.35 -13.12 -22.84
N GLY A 166 6.59 -13.36 -23.88
CA GLY A 166 5.29 -14.01 -23.76
C GLY A 166 4.70 -14.40 -25.10
N PRO A 167 3.55 -15.10 -25.09
CA PRO A 167 2.85 -15.41 -26.32
C PRO A 167 2.19 -14.15 -26.90
N ASN A 168 2.32 -13.94 -28.18
CA ASN A 168 1.56 -12.95 -28.92
C ASN A 168 0.09 -13.39 -28.96
N LEU A 169 -0.82 -12.49 -28.62
CA LEU A 169 -2.25 -12.78 -28.53
C LEU A 169 -2.92 -13.10 -29.87
N MET A 170 -2.34 -12.61 -30.97
CA MET A 170 -2.90 -12.78 -32.31
C MET A 170 -2.38 -14.04 -33.02
N THR A 171 -1.09 -14.36 -32.80
CA THR A 171 -0.39 -15.41 -33.56
C THR A 171 0.00 -16.60 -32.69
N ALA A 172 -0.12 -16.50 -31.37
CA ALA A 172 0.37 -17.45 -30.36
C ALA A 172 1.90 -17.69 -30.40
N HIS A 173 2.64 -17.01 -31.27
CA HIS A 173 4.09 -17.16 -31.35
C HIS A 173 4.75 -16.45 -30.16
N PRO A 174 5.91 -16.93 -29.66
CA PRO A 174 6.67 -16.23 -28.66
C PRO A 174 7.18 -14.90 -29.23
N VAL A 175 7.01 -13.84 -28.45
CA VAL A 175 7.49 -12.50 -28.78
C VAL A 175 8.20 -11.89 -27.57
N GLU A 176 9.04 -10.92 -27.86
CA GLU A 176 9.79 -10.15 -26.88
C GLU A 176 9.48 -8.66 -27.05
N ALA A 177 9.32 -7.94 -25.93
CA ALA A 177 9.20 -6.48 -25.92
C ALA A 177 10.08 -5.90 -24.84
N THR A 178 10.59 -4.70 -25.09
CA THR A 178 11.36 -3.92 -24.14
C THR A 178 10.43 -2.87 -23.51
N ILE A 179 10.28 -2.90 -22.20
CA ILE A 179 9.38 -2.03 -21.45
C ILE A 179 10.20 -1.02 -20.67
N THR A 180 9.88 0.25 -20.84
CA THR A 180 10.56 1.37 -20.18
C THR A 180 9.72 1.95 -19.06
N HIS A 181 10.37 2.70 -18.16
CA HIS A 181 9.67 3.44 -17.10
C HIS A 181 8.73 4.51 -17.65
N HIS A 182 9.04 5.12 -18.82
CA HIS A 182 8.15 6.07 -19.49
C HIS A 182 6.80 5.44 -19.87
N GLU A 183 6.84 4.20 -20.39
CA GLU A 183 5.62 3.48 -20.72
C GLU A 183 4.80 3.15 -19.47
N ILE A 184 5.48 2.77 -18.37
CA ILE A 184 4.79 2.46 -17.12
C ILE A 184 4.23 3.72 -16.47
N ALA A 185 4.92 4.85 -16.52
CA ALA A 185 4.40 6.13 -16.05
C ALA A 185 3.10 6.52 -16.77
N HIS A 186 3.05 6.33 -18.09
CA HIS A 186 1.82 6.55 -18.86
C HIS A 186 0.73 5.52 -18.52
N CYS A 187 1.10 4.26 -18.35
CA CYS A 187 0.20 3.17 -18.00
C CYS A 187 -0.54 3.43 -16.69
N LEU A 188 0.19 3.89 -15.65
CA LEU A 188 -0.33 4.07 -14.29
C LEU A 188 -1.05 5.41 -14.09
N ASP A 189 -1.00 6.33 -15.04
CA ASP A 189 -1.49 7.70 -14.90
C ASP A 189 -2.92 7.80 -14.34
N LYS A 190 -3.84 7.00 -14.87
CA LYS A 190 -5.24 6.98 -14.43
C LYS A 190 -5.42 6.53 -12.97
N SER A 191 -4.66 5.53 -12.57
CA SER A 191 -4.75 4.97 -11.21
C SER A 191 -4.11 5.93 -10.20
N ILE A 192 -2.99 6.55 -10.56
CA ILE A 192 -2.36 7.57 -9.73
C ILE A 192 -3.22 8.82 -9.60
N ALA A 193 -3.88 9.27 -10.68
CA ALA A 193 -4.81 10.40 -10.61
C ALA A 193 -5.97 10.18 -9.62
N LYS A 194 -6.40 8.94 -9.40
CA LYS A 194 -7.40 8.63 -8.36
C LYS A 194 -6.83 8.81 -6.96
N LEU A 195 -5.57 8.41 -6.72
CA LEU A 195 -4.88 8.66 -5.44
C LEU A 195 -4.77 10.16 -5.18
N GLU A 196 -4.37 10.93 -6.18
CA GLU A 196 -4.28 12.40 -6.11
C GLU A 196 -5.63 13.02 -5.71
N ALA A 197 -6.72 12.56 -6.32
CA ALA A 197 -8.06 13.05 -6.03
C ALA A 197 -8.48 12.74 -4.58
N SER A 198 -8.19 11.52 -4.08
CA SER A 198 -8.50 11.14 -2.70
C SER A 198 -7.65 11.90 -1.68
N ILE A 199 -6.36 12.13 -1.96
CA ILE A 199 -5.50 12.96 -1.12
C ILE A 199 -6.08 14.39 -1.00
N LEU A 200 -6.45 15.00 -2.12
CA LEU A 200 -7.07 16.33 -2.14
C LEU A 200 -8.39 16.34 -1.37
N HIS A 201 -9.22 15.31 -1.55
CA HIS A 201 -10.50 15.21 -0.84
C HIS A 201 -10.32 15.15 0.68
N VAL A 202 -9.36 14.39 1.18
CA VAL A 202 -9.05 14.34 2.62
C VAL A 202 -8.56 15.71 3.11
N LEU A 203 -7.66 16.36 2.36
CA LEU A 203 -7.14 17.69 2.71
C LEU A 203 -8.24 18.76 2.75
N GLU A 204 -9.15 18.77 1.77
CA GLU A 204 -10.28 19.70 1.70
C GLU A 204 -11.23 19.58 2.90
N ASN A 205 -11.36 18.39 3.47
CA ASN A 205 -12.21 18.10 4.63
C ASN A 205 -11.46 18.17 5.96
N THR A 206 -10.16 18.49 5.95
CA THR A 206 -9.34 18.62 7.16
C THR A 206 -9.57 19.96 7.82
N PRO A 207 -9.72 20.02 9.17
CA PRO A 207 -9.80 21.28 9.90
C PRO A 207 -8.61 22.21 9.60
N PRO A 208 -8.84 23.52 9.46
CA PRO A 208 -7.80 24.49 9.04
C PRO A 208 -6.53 24.47 9.89
N GLU A 209 -6.64 24.25 11.19
CA GLU A 209 -5.51 24.21 12.11
C GLU A 209 -4.61 23.00 11.81
N LEU A 210 -5.22 21.82 11.62
CA LEU A 210 -4.49 20.60 11.29
C LEU A 210 -3.94 20.63 9.86
N TYR A 211 -4.66 21.29 8.94
CA TYR A 211 -4.17 21.51 7.58
C TYR A 211 -2.88 22.36 7.59
N ALA A 212 -2.81 23.40 8.43
CA ALA A 212 -1.61 24.21 8.57
C ALA A 212 -0.41 23.39 9.06
N ASP A 213 -0.63 22.50 10.03
CA ASP A 213 0.41 21.57 10.51
C ASP A 213 0.90 20.64 9.38
N ILE A 214 -0.03 20.11 8.56
CA ILE A 214 0.32 19.23 7.43
C ILE A 214 1.14 19.98 6.38
N VAL A 215 0.83 21.24 6.11
CA VAL A 215 1.61 22.08 5.19
C VAL A 215 3.04 22.28 5.69
N GLU A 216 3.22 22.45 7.01
CA GLU A 216 4.53 22.63 7.62
C GLU A 216 5.34 21.33 7.71
N ASN A 217 4.69 20.23 8.13
CA ASN A 217 5.34 18.95 8.42
C ASN A 217 5.44 18.03 7.21
N GLY A 218 4.63 18.27 6.16
CA GLY A 218 4.51 17.38 5.01
C GLY A 218 3.58 16.19 5.25
N ILE A 219 3.45 15.36 4.21
CA ILE A 219 2.64 14.15 4.17
C ILE A 219 3.55 12.94 4.10
N TYR A 220 3.28 11.92 4.91
CA TYR A 220 4.12 10.72 4.99
C TYR A 220 3.55 9.60 4.13
N LEU A 221 4.42 8.98 3.30
CA LEU A 221 4.10 7.86 2.45
C LEU A 221 4.61 6.56 3.05
N SER A 222 3.74 5.56 3.17
CA SER A 222 4.07 4.20 3.56
C SER A 222 3.47 3.17 2.61
N GLY A 223 3.72 1.90 2.88
CA GLY A 223 3.31 0.78 2.02
C GLY A 223 4.23 0.58 0.82
N GLY A 224 4.09 -0.56 0.16
CA GLY A 224 4.92 -0.93 -0.99
C GLY A 224 4.76 -0.01 -2.20
N GLY A 225 3.57 0.59 -2.35
CA GLY A 225 3.29 1.55 -3.43
C GLY A 225 4.08 2.86 -3.30
N ALA A 226 4.49 3.24 -2.09
CA ALA A 226 5.33 4.42 -1.86
C ALA A 226 6.71 4.33 -2.55
N LEU A 227 7.12 3.12 -2.95
CA LEU A 227 8.38 2.86 -3.64
C LEU A 227 8.31 3.08 -5.17
N LEU A 228 7.15 3.43 -5.72
CA LEU A 228 7.06 3.80 -7.13
C LEU A 228 7.86 5.07 -7.40
N ARG A 229 8.74 5.01 -8.41
CA ARG A 229 9.64 6.11 -8.75
C ARG A 229 8.86 7.36 -9.13
N GLY A 230 9.28 8.49 -8.59
CA GLY A 230 8.68 9.79 -8.85
C GLY A 230 7.35 10.06 -8.15
N LEU A 231 6.85 9.14 -7.28
CA LEU A 231 5.53 9.28 -6.67
C LEU A 231 5.45 10.49 -5.73
N ALA A 232 6.42 10.64 -4.83
CA ALA A 232 6.48 11.78 -3.90
C ALA A 232 6.54 13.11 -4.64
N LYS A 233 7.35 13.19 -5.71
CA LYS A 233 7.44 14.38 -6.56
C LYS A 233 6.11 14.67 -7.25
N ARG A 234 5.49 13.69 -7.87
CA ARG A 234 4.20 13.85 -8.56
C ARG A 234 3.11 14.35 -7.62
N PHE A 235 3.02 13.77 -6.42
CA PHE A 235 2.06 14.23 -5.42
C PHE A 235 2.38 15.64 -4.92
N LYS A 236 3.65 15.97 -4.66
CA LYS A 236 4.09 17.31 -4.31
C LYS A 236 3.69 18.33 -5.37
N ASP A 237 3.96 18.05 -6.64
CA ASP A 237 3.62 18.94 -7.75
C ASP A 237 2.10 19.16 -7.87
N LYS A 238 1.30 18.15 -7.49
CA LYS A 238 -0.17 18.20 -7.53
C LYS A 238 -0.78 18.97 -6.37
N VAL A 239 -0.26 18.77 -5.15
CA VAL A 239 -0.88 19.23 -3.89
C VAL A 239 -0.16 20.46 -3.33
N ASN A 240 1.09 20.71 -3.77
CA ASN A 240 1.98 21.77 -3.28
C ASN A 240 2.30 21.65 -1.77
N ILE A 241 2.41 20.41 -1.30
CA ILE A 241 2.87 20.04 0.05
C ILE A 241 3.98 19.01 -0.11
N ASP A 242 4.99 19.02 0.78
CA ASP A 242 6.07 18.05 0.75
C ASP A 242 5.59 16.63 1.09
N PHE A 243 6.13 15.62 0.40
CA PHE A 243 5.87 14.21 0.67
C PHE A 243 7.16 13.51 1.09
N HIS A 244 7.08 12.79 2.20
CA HIS A 244 8.21 12.07 2.80
C HIS A 244 7.94 10.56 2.72
N VAL A 245 8.78 9.84 1.98
CA VAL A 245 8.72 8.37 1.97
C VAL A 245 9.32 7.85 3.26
N ALA A 246 8.62 6.98 3.97
CA ALA A 246 9.11 6.33 5.19
C ALA A 246 10.44 5.60 4.90
N GLU A 247 11.33 5.51 5.90
CA GLU A 247 12.62 4.82 5.76
C GLU A 247 12.45 3.35 5.36
N ASP A 248 11.45 2.69 5.93
CA ASP A 248 11.09 1.31 5.62
C ASP A 248 9.57 1.21 5.38
N PRO A 249 9.09 1.64 4.19
CA PRO A 249 7.67 1.79 3.95
C PRO A 249 6.92 0.45 3.90
N LEU A 250 7.60 -0.65 3.53
CA LEU A 250 7.01 -1.98 3.47
C LEU A 250 6.64 -2.56 4.84
N HIS A 251 7.34 -2.17 5.89
CA HIS A 251 7.16 -2.73 7.23
C HIS A 251 6.59 -1.71 8.23
N ALA A 252 6.25 -0.50 7.80
CA ALA A 252 5.77 0.57 8.68
C ALA A 252 4.57 0.11 9.55
N VAL A 253 3.57 -0.54 8.95
CA VAL A 253 2.37 -1.05 9.65
C VAL A 253 2.71 -2.15 10.67
N ALA A 254 3.82 -2.88 10.49
CA ALA A 254 4.20 -4.02 11.33
C ALA A 254 5.21 -3.68 12.44
N ARG A 255 5.73 -2.48 12.47
CA ARG A 255 6.66 -1.95 13.48
C ARG A 255 5.93 -1.40 14.68
#